data_8deb2d8595f22d490ffa279b9da1de27
#
_entry.id   8deb2d8595f22d490ffa279b9da1de27
#
_cell.length_a   1.000
_cell.length_b   1.000
_cell.length_c   1.000
_cell.angle_alpha   90.00
_cell.angle_beta   90.00
_cell.angle_gamma   90.00
#
_symmetry.space_group_name_H-M   'P 1'
#
loop_
_entity.id
_entity.type
_entity.pdbx_description
1 polymer ?
#
loop_
_entity_poly.entity_id
_entity_poly.type
_entity_poly.pdbx_seq_one_letter_code
_entity_poly.pdbx_strand_id
1 'polypeptide(L)'
;IGETVLTGTINTTGSQTYQSDVTIEGDVELNAGGDISFSDEVFGNQNGSAGDPDLTINTQADTTFGGTVSNLATLTTDAGGSTIAKADITTTGNQTYNDELVLNTSLTLTGGNASFTGGIDGDGNDLTLNFTGNATLDGGSTTISGINNLTSLGGVAANGTITTTGAQSFEGNATLIGNTTLVGPSATLAGTLEGQEHDLTINYTSPTTISSSGSNINNFTSVGDVLLNTTAFETIGSQTFQGNVTLTGDTMLTGTSGSFANGLDGDGHSLTLNYFNTTTIDGNSVFNNLNAVSY
;
A
#
# COMPACT_ATOMS: atom_id res chain seq x y z
N ILE A 1 14.84 18.17 -31.48
CA ILE A 1 15.14 16.76 -31.19
C ILE A 1 13.92 15.97 -31.69
N GLY A 2 14.14 14.92 -32.48
CA GLY A 2 13.02 14.13 -33.02
C GLY A 2 12.46 13.18 -31.98
N GLU A 3 11.21 12.77 -32.16
CA GLU A 3 10.56 11.70 -31.43
C GLU A 3 11.33 10.38 -31.64
N THR A 4 11.42 9.54 -30.59
CA THR A 4 11.98 8.18 -30.67
C THR A 4 10.83 7.19 -30.68
N VAL A 5 10.71 6.38 -31.73
CA VAL A 5 9.71 5.32 -31.84
C VAL A 5 10.39 3.97 -31.60
N LEU A 6 9.88 3.17 -30.67
CA LEU A 6 10.40 1.85 -30.35
C LEU A 6 9.39 0.77 -30.71
N THR A 7 9.90 -0.34 -31.26
CA THR A 7 9.12 -1.52 -31.62
C THR A 7 9.95 -2.78 -31.36
N GLY A 8 9.31 -3.86 -30.87
CA GLY A 8 9.94 -5.17 -30.67
C GLY A 8 11.07 -5.16 -29.67
N THR A 9 12.08 -6.00 -29.85
CA THR A 9 13.16 -6.21 -28.87
C THR A 9 14.42 -5.43 -29.24
N ILE A 10 14.95 -4.67 -28.28
CA ILE A 10 16.19 -3.91 -28.43
C ILE A 10 17.24 -4.42 -27.46
N ASN A 11 18.37 -4.87 -27.98
CA ASN A 11 19.45 -5.46 -27.17
C ASN A 11 20.72 -4.62 -27.26
N THR A 12 21.28 -4.24 -26.10
CA THR A 12 22.58 -3.58 -25.99
C THR A 12 23.47 -4.26 -24.94
N THR A 13 24.77 -4.22 -25.13
CA THR A 13 25.74 -4.67 -24.11
C THR A 13 26.08 -3.57 -23.10
N GLY A 14 25.72 -2.34 -23.37
CA GLY A 14 25.87 -1.17 -22.52
C GLY A 14 24.52 -0.56 -22.22
N SER A 15 24.55 0.71 -21.78
CA SER A 15 23.34 1.47 -21.43
C SER A 15 22.50 1.85 -22.65
N GLN A 16 21.20 2.10 -22.42
CA GLN A 16 20.29 2.71 -23.38
C GLN A 16 19.82 4.07 -22.83
N THR A 17 20.00 5.13 -23.60
CA THR A 17 19.60 6.48 -23.17
C THR A 17 18.73 7.13 -24.22
N TYR A 18 17.51 7.46 -23.84
CA TYR A 18 16.52 8.13 -24.66
C TYR A 18 16.34 9.56 -24.15
N GLN A 19 16.77 10.57 -24.95
CA GLN A 19 16.84 11.98 -24.54
C GLN A 19 15.63 12.80 -24.99
N SER A 20 14.66 12.20 -25.65
CA SER A 20 13.41 12.80 -26.10
C SER A 20 12.26 11.88 -25.78
N ASP A 21 11.05 12.35 -25.99
CA ASP A 21 9.85 11.52 -25.86
C ASP A 21 10.00 10.20 -26.62
N VAL A 22 9.54 9.14 -25.99
CA VAL A 22 9.57 7.80 -26.55
C VAL A 22 8.16 7.30 -26.79
N THR A 23 7.88 6.97 -28.04
CA THR A 23 6.63 6.32 -28.43
C THR A 23 6.84 4.80 -28.54
N ILE A 24 6.07 4.04 -27.81
CA ILE A 24 6.06 2.57 -27.84
C ILE A 24 4.98 2.12 -28.84
N GLU A 25 5.39 1.52 -29.95
CA GLU A 25 4.48 1.02 -31.00
C GLU A 25 4.45 -0.52 -31.00
N GLY A 26 3.40 -1.11 -30.42
CA GLY A 26 3.35 -2.55 -30.14
C GLY A 26 4.27 -2.92 -28.96
N ASP A 27 4.26 -4.18 -28.58
CA ASP A 27 5.02 -4.64 -27.42
C ASP A 27 6.53 -4.42 -27.61
N VAL A 28 7.16 -3.85 -26.59
CA VAL A 28 8.60 -3.54 -26.57
C VAL A 28 9.29 -4.23 -25.40
N GLU A 29 10.41 -4.87 -25.72
CA GLU A 29 11.32 -5.43 -24.74
C GLU A 29 12.70 -4.77 -24.87
N LEU A 30 13.18 -4.13 -23.80
CA LEU A 30 14.49 -3.50 -23.75
C LEU A 30 15.43 -4.36 -22.90
N ASN A 31 16.52 -4.80 -23.49
CA ASN A 31 17.56 -5.58 -22.84
C ASN A 31 18.87 -4.80 -22.85
N ALA A 32 19.42 -4.44 -21.68
CA ALA A 32 20.66 -3.68 -21.57
C ALA A 32 21.65 -4.33 -20.59
N GLY A 33 22.91 -4.20 -20.87
CA GLY A 33 23.98 -4.55 -19.94
C GLY A 33 24.33 -3.44 -18.94
N GLY A 34 23.76 -2.26 -19.09
CA GLY A 34 23.89 -1.08 -18.23
C GLY A 34 22.55 -0.38 -18.10
N ASP A 35 22.54 0.85 -17.57
CA ASP A 35 21.33 1.60 -17.28
C ASP A 35 20.41 1.78 -18.49
N ILE A 36 19.10 1.83 -18.24
CA ILE A 36 18.10 2.26 -19.20
C ILE A 36 17.48 3.57 -18.69
N SER A 37 17.63 4.65 -19.47
CA SER A 37 17.18 5.98 -19.04
C SER A 37 16.29 6.63 -20.08
N PHE A 38 15.11 7.05 -19.65
CA PHE A 38 14.19 7.90 -20.39
C PHE A 38 14.22 9.30 -19.75
N SER A 39 14.64 10.31 -20.51
CA SER A 39 14.74 11.69 -19.99
C SER A 39 13.40 12.42 -19.98
N ASP A 40 12.54 12.10 -20.93
CA ASP A 40 11.22 12.69 -21.13
C ASP A 40 10.11 11.62 -21.07
N GLU A 41 8.94 11.90 -21.67
CA GLU A 41 7.77 11.00 -21.63
C GLU A 41 8.01 9.66 -22.32
N VAL A 42 7.37 8.62 -21.79
CA VAL A 42 7.18 7.32 -22.44
C VAL A 42 5.69 7.14 -22.70
N PHE A 43 5.32 7.01 -23.94
CA PHE A 43 3.94 6.99 -24.36
C PHE A 43 3.64 5.75 -25.23
N GLY A 44 2.67 4.95 -24.84
CA GLY A 44 2.16 3.84 -25.65
C GLY A 44 1.25 4.32 -26.78
N ASN A 45 1.52 3.91 -27.99
CA ASN A 45 0.71 4.25 -29.16
C ASN A 45 0.11 3.00 -29.77
N GLN A 46 -1.20 2.96 -29.86
CA GLN A 46 -1.95 1.83 -30.41
C GLN A 46 -1.77 1.65 -31.92
N ASN A 47 -1.29 2.64 -32.66
CA ASN A 47 -1.06 2.69 -34.13
C ASN A 47 -1.80 1.60 -34.95
N GLY A 48 -3.12 1.46 -34.68
CA GLY A 48 -3.99 0.48 -35.35
C GLY A 48 -3.99 -0.92 -34.74
N SER A 49 -3.30 -1.17 -33.63
CA SER A 49 -3.38 -2.42 -32.87
C SER A 49 -4.59 -2.42 -31.92
N ALA A 50 -5.08 -3.59 -31.56
CA ALA A 50 -6.30 -3.74 -30.75
C ALA A 50 -6.06 -3.59 -29.23
N GLY A 51 -5.17 -2.71 -28.79
CA GLY A 51 -4.88 -2.45 -27.37
C GLY A 51 -3.62 -1.63 -27.17
N ASP A 52 -3.43 -1.16 -25.93
CA ASP A 52 -2.20 -0.49 -25.54
C ASP A 52 -1.02 -1.47 -25.53
N PRO A 53 0.21 -1.03 -25.83
CA PRO A 53 1.39 -1.89 -25.85
C PRO A 53 1.92 -2.23 -24.47
N ASP A 54 2.62 -3.36 -24.36
CA ASP A 54 3.41 -3.73 -23.18
C ASP A 54 4.84 -3.17 -23.26
N LEU A 55 5.36 -2.74 -22.14
CA LEU A 55 6.78 -2.38 -21.98
C LEU A 55 7.44 -3.29 -20.94
N THR A 56 8.43 -4.07 -21.39
CA THR A 56 9.28 -4.89 -20.52
C THR A 56 10.70 -4.37 -20.56
N ILE A 57 11.29 -4.18 -19.39
CA ILE A 57 12.65 -3.67 -19.21
C ILE A 57 13.48 -4.69 -18.46
N ASN A 58 14.61 -5.09 -19.04
CA ASN A 58 15.55 -6.04 -18.48
C ASN A 58 16.95 -5.41 -18.45
N THR A 59 17.42 -5.07 -17.26
CA THR A 59 18.79 -4.58 -17.04
C THR A 59 19.31 -5.03 -15.68
N GLN A 60 20.62 -5.22 -15.54
CA GLN A 60 21.24 -5.50 -14.24
C GLN A 60 21.62 -4.21 -13.48
N ALA A 61 21.30 -3.06 -14.06
CA ALA A 61 21.56 -1.72 -13.54
C ALA A 61 20.24 -0.94 -13.38
N ASP A 62 20.29 0.37 -13.25
CA ASP A 62 19.09 1.15 -12.95
C ASP A 62 18.24 1.44 -14.19
N THR A 63 16.93 1.44 -13.97
CA THR A 63 15.94 1.99 -14.91
C THR A 63 15.47 3.35 -14.42
N THR A 64 15.55 4.40 -15.26
CA THR A 64 15.07 5.74 -14.88
C THR A 64 13.96 6.21 -15.82
N PHE A 65 12.81 6.54 -15.23
CA PHE A 65 11.74 7.28 -15.90
C PHE A 65 11.80 8.74 -15.48
N GLY A 66 12.31 9.62 -16.36
CA GLY A 66 12.47 11.05 -16.13
C GLY A 66 11.18 11.85 -16.32
N GLY A 67 10.30 11.40 -17.22
CA GLY A 67 8.99 11.96 -17.50
C GLY A 67 7.87 10.98 -17.22
N THR A 68 6.63 11.37 -17.52
CA THR A 68 5.43 10.54 -17.35
C THR A 68 5.48 9.29 -18.22
N VAL A 69 4.93 8.18 -17.68
CA VAL A 69 4.70 6.96 -18.46
C VAL A 69 3.19 6.80 -18.61
N SER A 70 2.71 6.65 -19.85
CA SER A 70 1.27 6.59 -20.09
C SER A 70 0.89 5.71 -21.29
N ASN A 71 -0.39 5.33 -21.33
CA ASN A 71 -0.98 4.53 -22.41
C ASN A 71 -0.27 3.20 -22.71
N LEU A 72 0.32 2.59 -21.69
CA LEU A 72 0.81 1.22 -21.77
C LEU A 72 -0.28 0.26 -21.25
N ALA A 73 -0.35 -0.93 -21.81
CA ALA A 73 -1.13 -2.02 -21.22
C ALA A 73 -0.49 -2.48 -19.93
N THR A 74 0.78 -2.86 -19.97
CA THR A 74 1.54 -3.25 -18.79
C THR A 74 2.92 -2.62 -18.78
N LEU A 75 3.47 -2.46 -17.57
CA LEU A 75 4.87 -2.13 -17.35
C LEU A 75 5.49 -3.20 -16.47
N THR A 76 6.62 -3.76 -16.91
CA THR A 76 7.39 -4.72 -16.12
C THR A 76 8.86 -4.31 -16.11
N THR A 77 9.43 -4.14 -14.91
CA THR A 77 10.87 -3.99 -14.70
C THR A 77 11.45 -5.29 -14.11
N ASP A 78 12.72 -5.54 -14.34
CA ASP A 78 13.41 -6.74 -13.86
C ASP A 78 13.89 -6.63 -12.40
N ALA A 79 14.63 -7.63 -11.93
CA ALA A 79 15.10 -7.69 -10.53
C ALA A 79 16.51 -7.08 -10.33
N GLY A 80 17.10 -6.46 -11.36
CA GLY A 80 18.43 -5.86 -11.30
C GLY A 80 18.38 -4.36 -11.04
N GLY A 81 19.29 -3.82 -10.23
CA GLY A 81 19.35 -2.39 -9.94
C GLY A 81 18.12 -1.85 -9.21
N SER A 82 17.67 -0.67 -9.61
CA SER A 82 16.47 0.01 -9.09
C SER A 82 15.69 0.67 -10.21
N THR A 83 14.37 0.77 -10.06
CA THR A 83 13.52 1.59 -10.92
C THR A 83 13.31 2.96 -10.27
N ILE A 84 13.85 4.01 -10.89
CA ILE A 84 13.77 5.39 -10.40
C ILE A 84 12.66 6.14 -11.13
N ALA A 85 11.58 6.46 -10.42
CA ALA A 85 10.45 7.18 -10.96
C ALA A 85 10.51 8.67 -10.58
N LYS A 86 10.44 9.57 -11.59
CA LYS A 86 10.47 11.03 -11.42
C LYS A 86 9.17 11.70 -11.83
N ALA A 87 8.16 10.92 -12.20
CA ALA A 87 6.83 11.40 -12.60
C ALA A 87 5.82 10.25 -12.49
N ASP A 88 4.55 10.57 -12.68
CA ASP A 88 3.45 9.62 -12.63
C ASP A 88 3.58 8.52 -13.68
N ILE A 89 3.17 7.31 -13.31
CA ILE A 89 3.14 6.14 -14.18
C ILE A 89 1.71 5.61 -14.28
N THR A 90 1.17 5.59 -15.49
CA THR A 90 -0.19 5.15 -15.78
C THR A 90 -0.18 4.03 -16.81
N THR A 91 -0.82 2.90 -16.45
CA THR A 91 -1.08 1.77 -17.35
C THR A 91 -2.57 1.45 -17.36
N THR A 92 -3.06 0.79 -18.39
CA THR A 92 -4.44 0.28 -18.40
C THR A 92 -4.56 -1.06 -17.67
N GLY A 93 -3.46 -1.82 -17.61
CA GLY A 93 -3.33 -3.10 -16.90
C GLY A 93 -2.35 -3.01 -15.72
N ASN A 94 -1.49 -4.02 -15.60
CA ASN A 94 -0.66 -4.20 -14.41
C ASN A 94 0.68 -3.46 -14.49
N GLN A 95 1.20 -3.09 -13.31
CA GLN A 95 2.57 -2.64 -13.12
C GLN A 95 3.30 -3.65 -12.23
N THR A 96 4.48 -4.11 -12.67
CA THR A 96 5.30 -5.07 -11.93
C THR A 96 6.72 -4.52 -11.78
N TYR A 97 7.10 -4.22 -10.55
CA TYR A 97 8.43 -3.77 -10.17
C TYR A 97 9.12 -4.92 -9.44
N ASN A 98 10.03 -5.61 -10.15
CA ASN A 98 10.77 -6.73 -9.56
C ASN A 98 12.05 -6.26 -8.84
N ASP A 99 12.53 -5.06 -9.16
CA ASP A 99 13.56 -4.30 -8.44
C ASP A 99 12.95 -3.30 -7.45
N GLU A 100 13.80 -2.63 -6.67
CA GLU A 100 13.36 -1.58 -5.76
C GLU A 100 12.81 -0.37 -6.55
N LEU A 101 11.57 0.02 -6.28
CA LEU A 101 11.02 1.28 -6.79
C LEU A 101 11.47 2.44 -5.91
N VAL A 102 12.25 3.36 -6.48
CA VAL A 102 12.72 4.57 -5.80
C VAL A 102 11.92 5.79 -6.30
N LEU A 103 11.28 6.50 -5.36
CA LEU A 103 10.54 7.71 -5.68
C LEU A 103 11.47 8.91 -5.62
N ASN A 104 11.70 9.57 -6.75
CA ASN A 104 12.51 10.80 -6.79
C ASN A 104 11.65 12.07 -6.68
N THR A 105 10.35 11.93 -6.61
CA THR A 105 9.33 12.96 -6.39
C THR A 105 8.06 12.33 -5.87
N SER A 106 7.16 13.12 -5.32
CA SER A 106 5.80 12.64 -5.01
C SER A 106 5.07 12.33 -6.30
N LEU A 107 4.47 11.13 -6.38
CA LEU A 107 3.85 10.65 -7.62
C LEU A 107 2.65 9.73 -7.37
N THR A 108 1.90 9.53 -8.46
CA THR A 108 0.76 8.60 -8.51
C THR A 108 1.07 7.46 -9.47
N LEU A 109 0.85 6.23 -9.02
CA LEU A 109 0.83 5.04 -9.86
C LEU A 109 -0.63 4.64 -10.13
N THR A 110 -1.00 4.55 -11.40
CA THR A 110 -2.39 4.24 -11.81
C THR A 110 -2.41 3.03 -12.74
N GLY A 111 -3.32 2.07 -12.49
CA GLY A 111 -3.41 0.88 -13.33
C GLY A 111 -4.44 -0.16 -12.89
N GLY A 112 -4.26 -1.40 -13.38
CA GLY A 112 -5.05 -2.57 -12.99
C GLY A 112 -4.66 -3.07 -11.60
N ASN A 113 -3.50 -3.70 -11.49
CA ASN A 113 -2.87 -4.12 -10.24
C ASN A 113 -1.42 -3.65 -10.21
N ALA A 114 -0.83 -3.61 -9.01
CA ALA A 114 0.61 -3.42 -8.86
C ALA A 114 1.25 -4.50 -8.00
N SER A 115 2.51 -4.81 -8.30
CA SER A 115 3.36 -5.68 -7.50
C SER A 115 4.73 -5.03 -7.31
N PHE A 116 5.17 -4.92 -6.05
CA PHE A 116 6.45 -4.32 -5.66
C PHE A 116 7.32 -5.38 -4.99
N THR A 117 7.79 -6.36 -5.78
CA THR A 117 8.58 -7.48 -5.25
C THR A 117 10.00 -7.10 -4.85
N GLY A 118 10.53 -6.00 -5.39
CA GLY A 118 11.82 -5.41 -4.98
C GLY A 118 11.75 -4.46 -3.79
N GLY A 119 10.53 -4.05 -3.41
CA GLY A 119 10.32 -3.06 -2.34
C GLY A 119 10.07 -1.65 -2.87
N ILE A 120 9.97 -0.70 -1.93
CA ILE A 120 9.78 0.71 -2.25
C ILE A 120 10.64 1.55 -1.32
N ASP A 121 11.47 2.41 -1.88
CA ASP A 121 12.09 3.55 -1.18
C ASP A 121 11.42 4.85 -1.60
N GLY A 122 10.71 5.47 -0.67
CA GLY A 122 10.00 6.72 -0.92
C GLY A 122 10.89 7.96 -1.00
N ASP A 123 12.14 7.88 -0.53
CA ASP A 123 13.10 9.03 -0.46
C ASP A 123 12.47 10.32 0.11
N GLY A 124 11.54 10.17 1.07
CA GLY A 124 10.80 11.27 1.70
C GLY A 124 9.62 11.82 0.87
N ASN A 125 9.26 11.20 -0.23
CA ASN A 125 8.17 11.63 -1.11
C ASN A 125 6.85 10.94 -0.79
N ASP A 126 5.74 11.51 -1.27
CA ASP A 126 4.41 10.93 -1.17
C ASP A 126 4.18 9.90 -2.28
N LEU A 127 3.48 8.82 -1.95
CA LEU A 127 3.04 7.81 -2.91
C LEU A 127 1.52 7.65 -2.89
N THR A 128 0.90 7.84 -4.05
CA THR A 128 -0.50 7.51 -4.26
C THR A 128 -0.64 6.29 -5.16
N LEU A 129 -1.33 5.27 -4.67
CA LEU A 129 -1.65 4.03 -5.39
C LEU A 129 -3.11 4.09 -5.84
N ASN A 130 -3.33 4.24 -7.13
CA ASN A 130 -4.65 4.37 -7.76
C ASN A 130 -4.91 3.18 -8.70
N PHE A 131 -4.99 1.98 -8.12
CA PHE A 131 -5.22 0.74 -8.88
C PHE A 131 -6.67 0.30 -8.76
N THR A 132 -7.25 -0.17 -9.87
CA THR A 132 -8.64 -0.70 -9.87
C THR A 132 -8.74 -2.06 -9.19
N GLY A 133 -7.65 -2.79 -9.13
CA GLY A 133 -7.47 -4.04 -8.37
C GLY A 133 -6.62 -3.79 -7.12
N ASN A 134 -5.66 -4.67 -6.85
CA ASN A 134 -4.83 -4.60 -5.66
C ASN A 134 -3.41 -4.08 -5.97
N ALA A 135 -2.91 -3.22 -5.09
CA ALA A 135 -1.49 -2.97 -4.94
C ALA A 135 -0.92 -3.95 -3.89
N THR A 136 0.03 -4.79 -4.27
CA THR A 136 0.68 -5.74 -3.36
C THR A 136 1.89 -5.09 -2.72
N LEU A 137 1.80 -4.87 -1.41
CA LEU A 137 2.86 -4.30 -0.57
C LEU A 137 3.44 -5.42 0.31
N ASP A 138 4.53 -6.04 -0.15
CA ASP A 138 5.18 -7.15 0.56
C ASP A 138 6.43 -6.68 1.32
N GLY A 139 6.23 -6.02 2.45
CA GLY A 139 7.28 -5.64 3.39
C GLY A 139 7.85 -6.81 4.22
N GLY A 140 7.41 -8.06 3.98
CA GLY A 140 7.94 -9.24 4.64
C GLY A 140 9.19 -9.80 3.97
N SER A 141 9.28 -9.65 2.66
CA SER A 141 10.41 -10.12 1.84
C SER A 141 11.35 -8.98 1.45
N THR A 142 10.85 -7.74 1.43
CA THR A 142 11.56 -6.54 0.98
C THR A 142 11.28 -5.36 1.93
N THR A 143 11.91 -4.22 1.67
CA THR A 143 11.69 -3.01 2.47
C THR A 143 10.64 -2.11 1.81
N ILE A 144 9.67 -1.64 2.59
CA ILE A 144 8.75 -0.58 2.19
C ILE A 144 8.90 0.55 3.19
N SER A 145 9.66 1.56 2.83
CA SER A 145 10.04 2.65 3.74
C SER A 145 10.37 3.95 2.99
N GLY A 146 10.76 4.98 3.72
CA GLY A 146 11.12 6.28 3.13
C GLY A 146 9.92 7.07 2.59
N ILE A 147 8.75 6.48 2.49
CA ILE A 147 7.53 7.15 2.01
C ILE A 147 7.10 8.19 3.05
N ASN A 148 6.82 9.44 2.61
CA ASN A 148 6.20 10.42 3.49
C ASN A 148 4.73 10.05 3.70
N ASN A 149 3.83 10.39 2.83
CA ASN A 149 2.44 9.94 2.92
C ASN A 149 2.17 8.79 1.92
N LEU A 150 1.52 7.74 2.39
CA LEU A 150 1.05 6.64 1.55
C LEU A 150 -0.47 6.69 1.46
N THR A 151 -0.99 6.84 0.25
CA THR A 151 -2.43 6.79 -0.01
C THR A 151 -2.75 5.67 -0.97
N SER A 152 -3.63 4.75 -0.60
CA SER A 152 -4.19 3.76 -1.52
C SER A 152 -5.67 4.03 -1.74
N LEU A 153 -6.03 4.37 -2.97
CA LEU A 153 -7.42 4.61 -3.37
C LEU A 153 -8.13 3.30 -3.72
N GLY A 154 -7.39 2.34 -4.25
CA GLY A 154 -7.86 0.98 -4.56
C GLY A 154 -7.53 -0.03 -3.48
N GLY A 155 -7.68 -1.32 -3.80
CA GLY A 155 -7.36 -2.40 -2.88
C GLY A 155 -5.86 -2.50 -2.56
N VAL A 156 -5.54 -2.99 -1.36
CA VAL A 156 -4.16 -3.32 -0.94
C VAL A 156 -4.11 -4.77 -0.50
N ALA A 157 -3.05 -5.47 -0.93
CA ALA A 157 -2.64 -6.75 -0.36
C ALA A 157 -1.35 -6.51 0.45
N ALA A 158 -1.40 -6.64 1.77
CA ALA A 158 -0.32 -6.23 2.66
C ALA A 158 0.33 -7.42 3.37
N ASN A 159 1.66 -7.41 3.48
CA ASN A 159 2.46 -8.34 4.27
C ASN A 159 3.67 -7.62 4.88
N GLY A 160 4.12 -8.08 6.04
CA GLY A 160 5.33 -7.59 6.69
C GLY A 160 5.19 -6.17 7.25
N THR A 161 6.27 -5.40 7.23
CA THR A 161 6.29 -4.05 7.81
C THR A 161 6.23 -2.97 6.73
N ILE A 162 5.25 -2.07 6.85
CA ILE A 162 5.08 -0.90 5.99
C ILE A 162 5.27 0.33 6.85
N THR A 163 6.32 1.12 6.55
CA THR A 163 6.71 2.28 7.35
C THR A 163 6.60 3.57 6.54
N THR A 164 5.96 4.60 7.13
CA THR A 164 5.90 5.94 6.57
C THR A 164 6.36 6.99 7.58
N THR A 165 6.86 8.11 7.11
CA THR A 165 7.19 9.26 7.95
C THR A 165 6.00 10.22 8.10
N GLY A 166 5.02 10.14 7.21
CA GLY A 166 3.73 10.81 7.25
C GLY A 166 2.57 9.84 7.43
N ALA A 167 1.37 10.25 7.04
CA ALA A 167 0.14 9.48 7.22
C ALA A 167 0.03 8.30 6.23
N GLN A 168 -0.70 7.26 6.66
CA GLN A 168 -1.15 6.17 5.79
C GLN A 168 -2.68 6.24 5.63
N SER A 169 -3.16 6.25 4.39
CA SER A 169 -4.60 6.24 4.08
C SER A 169 -4.93 5.06 3.17
N PHE A 170 -5.70 4.12 3.69
CA PHE A 170 -6.22 2.98 2.94
C PHE A 170 -7.72 3.18 2.73
N GLU A 171 -8.10 3.74 1.57
CA GLU A 171 -9.49 4.06 1.23
C GLU A 171 -10.21 2.85 0.64
N GLY A 172 -9.49 2.02 -0.11
CA GLY A 172 -9.96 0.74 -0.62
C GLY A 172 -9.85 -0.40 0.40
N ASN A 173 -10.26 -1.59 -0.03
CA ASN A 173 -10.17 -2.78 0.82
C ASN A 173 -8.71 -3.16 1.09
N ALA A 174 -8.40 -3.54 2.34
CA ALA A 174 -7.11 -4.07 2.72
C ALA A 174 -7.21 -5.57 3.04
N THR A 175 -6.38 -6.37 2.38
CA THR A 175 -6.29 -7.81 2.60
C THR A 175 -4.89 -8.13 3.12
N LEU A 176 -4.81 -8.83 4.25
CA LEU A 176 -3.52 -9.31 4.75
C LEU A 176 -3.16 -10.60 4.02
N ILE A 177 -2.00 -10.62 3.37
CA ILE A 177 -1.43 -11.82 2.74
C ILE A 177 -0.29 -12.42 3.56
N GLY A 178 -0.04 -11.85 4.74
CA GLY A 178 0.90 -12.27 5.78
C GLY A 178 0.73 -11.41 7.02
N ASN A 179 1.43 -11.73 8.09
CA ASN A 179 1.42 -10.91 9.30
C ASN A 179 1.92 -9.50 8.98
N THR A 180 1.10 -8.50 9.29
CA THR A 180 1.34 -7.13 8.85
C THR A 180 1.52 -6.19 10.03
N THR A 181 2.52 -5.32 9.92
CA THR A 181 2.76 -4.21 10.86
C THR A 181 2.77 -2.89 10.10
N LEU A 182 1.86 -2.00 10.45
CA LEU A 182 1.79 -0.65 9.90
C LEU A 182 2.40 0.33 10.89
N VAL A 183 3.36 1.13 10.43
CA VAL A 183 4.14 2.05 11.30
C VAL A 183 4.14 3.46 10.70
N GLY A 184 3.85 4.45 11.52
CA GLY A 184 3.87 5.85 11.07
C GLY A 184 3.32 6.83 12.11
N PRO A 185 3.11 8.10 11.72
CA PRO A 185 2.46 9.08 12.60
C PRO A 185 0.97 8.83 12.80
N SER A 186 0.22 8.52 11.74
CA SER A 186 -1.22 8.32 11.79
C SER A 186 -1.72 7.45 10.64
N ALA A 187 -2.88 6.84 10.80
CA ALA A 187 -3.54 6.15 9.69
C ALA A 187 -5.07 6.31 9.67
N THR A 188 -5.62 6.11 8.48
CA THR A 188 -7.05 5.91 8.24
C THR A 188 -7.23 4.58 7.50
N LEU A 189 -8.02 3.68 8.07
CA LEU A 189 -8.46 2.43 7.47
C LEU A 189 -9.95 2.56 7.16
N ALA A 190 -10.30 2.87 5.92
CA ALA A 190 -11.67 3.21 5.53
C ALA A 190 -12.42 2.06 4.84
N GLY A 191 -11.73 1.27 4.01
CA GLY A 191 -12.30 0.10 3.33
C GLY A 191 -12.48 -1.12 4.25
N THR A 192 -12.92 -2.25 3.73
CA THR A 192 -12.97 -3.50 4.51
C THR A 192 -11.57 -4.01 4.79
N LEU A 193 -11.38 -4.62 5.96
CA LEU A 193 -10.11 -5.21 6.38
C LEU A 193 -10.29 -6.73 6.51
N GLU A 194 -9.69 -7.48 5.60
CA GLU A 194 -9.73 -8.95 5.57
C GLU A 194 -8.38 -9.53 6.01
N GLY A 195 -8.37 -10.24 7.14
CA GLY A 195 -7.15 -10.71 7.77
C GLY A 195 -6.58 -12.01 7.21
N GLN A 196 -7.37 -12.85 6.57
CA GLN A 196 -6.95 -14.19 6.08
C GLN A 196 -6.16 -14.99 7.12
N GLU A 197 -6.59 -14.95 8.39
CA GLU A 197 -5.95 -15.61 9.53
C GLU A 197 -4.55 -15.09 9.88
N HIS A 198 -4.17 -13.89 9.40
CA HIS A 198 -2.92 -13.23 9.74
C HIS A 198 -3.10 -12.20 10.86
N ASP A 199 -1.98 -11.89 11.52
CA ASP A 199 -1.94 -10.88 12.57
C ASP A 199 -1.83 -9.48 11.96
N LEU A 200 -2.51 -8.50 12.58
CA LEU A 200 -2.36 -7.08 12.28
C LEU A 200 -1.88 -6.33 13.50
N THR A 201 -0.76 -5.65 13.35
CA THR A 201 -0.27 -4.65 14.32
C THR A 201 -0.32 -3.26 13.71
N ILE A 202 -0.95 -2.31 14.40
CA ILE A 202 -0.89 -0.89 14.06
C ILE A 202 -0.08 -0.16 15.14
N ASN A 203 0.96 0.54 14.71
CA ASN A 203 1.91 1.25 15.57
C ASN A 203 2.07 2.69 15.12
N TYR A 204 1.13 3.53 15.52
CA TYR A 204 1.09 4.95 15.14
C TYR A 204 1.23 5.84 16.37
N THR A 205 1.88 6.99 16.19
CA THR A 205 2.12 7.95 17.30
C THR A 205 0.94 8.90 17.54
N SER A 206 0.04 9.03 16.57
CA SER A 206 -1.25 9.73 16.67
C SER A 206 -2.40 8.75 16.51
N PRO A 207 -3.63 9.12 16.86
CA PRO A 207 -4.75 8.20 16.76
C PRO A 207 -4.96 7.65 15.36
N THR A 208 -5.20 6.34 15.27
CA THR A 208 -5.59 5.66 14.04
C THR A 208 -7.11 5.63 13.94
N THR A 209 -7.64 6.07 12.81
CA THR A 209 -9.08 5.94 12.53
C THR A 209 -9.36 4.61 11.85
N ILE A 210 -10.18 3.77 12.47
CA ILE A 210 -10.68 2.52 11.90
C ILE A 210 -12.17 2.71 11.60
N SER A 211 -12.49 2.96 10.34
CA SER A 211 -13.87 3.06 9.86
C SER A 211 -14.33 1.79 9.15
N SER A 212 -13.40 0.86 8.95
CA SER A 212 -13.64 -0.42 8.30
C SER A 212 -14.19 -1.46 9.26
N SER A 213 -14.99 -2.39 8.74
CA SER A 213 -15.21 -3.67 9.41
C SER A 213 -13.96 -4.53 9.24
N GLY A 214 -13.49 -5.13 10.35
CA GLY A 214 -12.44 -6.14 10.33
C GLY A 214 -13.03 -7.54 10.38
N SER A 215 -12.46 -8.48 9.61
CA SER A 215 -12.86 -9.90 9.62
C SER A 215 -11.66 -10.82 9.35
N ASN A 216 -11.74 -12.05 9.86
CA ASN A 216 -10.72 -13.09 9.68
C ASN A 216 -9.29 -12.66 10.06
N ILE A 217 -9.13 -11.64 10.90
CA ILE A 217 -7.84 -11.27 11.48
C ILE A 217 -7.53 -12.27 12.60
N ASN A 218 -6.32 -12.86 12.59
CA ASN A 218 -5.96 -13.75 13.69
C ASN A 218 -5.87 -12.95 14.99
N ASN A 219 -4.81 -12.15 15.19
CA ASN A 219 -4.73 -11.24 16.34
C ASN A 219 -4.63 -9.79 15.86
N PHE A 220 -5.26 -8.89 16.59
CA PHE A 220 -5.14 -7.46 16.37
C PHE A 220 -4.43 -6.80 17.55
N THR A 221 -3.45 -5.95 17.26
CA THR A 221 -2.75 -5.14 18.26
C THR A 221 -2.70 -3.69 17.82
N SER A 222 -3.23 -2.79 18.65
CA SER A 222 -2.98 -1.35 18.53
C SER A 222 -2.00 -0.90 19.59
N VAL A 223 -0.86 -0.35 19.17
CA VAL A 223 0.14 0.21 20.07
C VAL A 223 -0.22 1.64 20.47
N GLY A 224 -0.66 2.45 19.50
CA GLY A 224 -1.15 3.81 19.73
C GLY A 224 -2.65 3.91 19.98
N ASP A 225 -3.13 5.13 20.10
CA ASP A 225 -4.56 5.43 20.28
C ASP A 225 -5.36 5.09 19.03
N VAL A 226 -6.63 4.69 19.22
CA VAL A 226 -7.54 4.38 18.11
C VAL A 226 -8.88 5.11 18.25
N LEU A 227 -9.40 5.55 17.11
CA LEU A 227 -10.76 6.04 16.93
C LEU A 227 -11.56 4.94 16.18
N LEU A 228 -12.53 4.35 16.85
CA LEU A 228 -13.37 3.29 16.27
C LEU A 228 -14.67 3.91 15.74
N ASN A 229 -14.81 3.90 14.42
CA ASN A 229 -16.01 4.32 13.69
C ASN A 229 -16.58 3.14 12.90
N THR A 230 -16.64 1.98 13.52
CA THR A 230 -17.10 0.76 12.87
C THR A 230 -18.19 0.07 13.69
N THR A 231 -19.19 -0.48 13.01
CA THR A 231 -20.25 -1.22 13.68
C THR A 231 -19.79 -2.58 14.21
N ALA A 232 -18.76 -3.18 13.59
CA ALA A 232 -18.21 -4.46 14.00
C ALA A 232 -16.73 -4.58 13.62
N PHE A 233 -15.93 -5.07 14.57
CA PHE A 233 -14.53 -5.42 14.34
C PHE A 233 -14.27 -6.81 14.94
N GLU A 234 -13.96 -7.77 14.07
CA GLU A 234 -13.88 -9.18 14.43
C GLU A 234 -12.46 -9.72 14.24
N THR A 235 -12.01 -10.50 15.23
CA THR A 235 -10.78 -11.29 15.16
C THR A 235 -11.06 -12.75 15.50
N ILE A 236 -10.29 -13.67 14.96
CA ILE A 236 -10.32 -15.08 15.35
C ILE A 236 -9.70 -15.25 16.74
N GLY A 237 -8.60 -14.55 16.97
CA GLY A 237 -7.84 -14.56 18.21
C GLY A 237 -8.14 -13.36 19.11
N SER A 238 -7.10 -12.73 19.61
CA SER A 238 -7.19 -11.65 20.59
C SER A 238 -7.22 -10.27 19.94
N GLN A 239 -7.81 -9.32 20.67
CA GLN A 239 -7.71 -7.88 20.40
C GLN A 239 -6.99 -7.20 21.57
N THR A 240 -5.89 -6.51 21.29
CA THR A 240 -5.08 -5.82 22.28
C THR A 240 -5.00 -4.33 21.96
N PHE A 241 -5.54 -3.52 22.83
CA PHE A 241 -5.48 -2.06 22.74
C PHE A 241 -4.52 -1.54 23.82
N GLN A 242 -3.32 -1.14 23.41
CA GLN A 242 -2.31 -0.59 24.34
C GLN A 242 -2.48 0.92 24.53
N GLY A 243 -2.99 1.63 23.52
CA GLY A 243 -3.38 3.04 23.60
C GLY A 243 -4.80 3.25 24.09
N ASN A 244 -5.26 4.51 24.08
CA ASN A 244 -6.66 4.83 24.37
C ASN A 244 -7.56 4.41 23.20
N VAL A 245 -8.78 4.03 23.53
CA VAL A 245 -9.83 3.75 22.56
C VAL A 245 -10.91 4.81 22.67
N THR A 246 -11.25 5.47 21.57
CA THR A 246 -12.39 6.39 21.53
C THR A 246 -13.40 5.85 20.51
N LEU A 247 -14.66 5.70 20.92
CA LEU A 247 -15.73 5.34 20.01
C LEU A 247 -16.23 6.60 19.30
N THR A 248 -16.39 6.52 18.01
CA THR A 248 -17.04 7.57 17.19
C THR A 248 -18.30 7.01 16.49
N GLY A 249 -18.70 5.80 16.87
CA GLY A 249 -19.90 5.08 16.48
C GLY A 249 -20.18 3.90 17.41
N ASP A 250 -21.42 3.40 17.44
CA ASP A 250 -21.75 2.19 18.19
C ASP A 250 -20.94 1.02 17.63
N THR A 251 -20.18 0.34 18.51
CA THR A 251 -19.18 -0.63 18.10
C THR A 251 -19.37 -1.97 18.80
N MET A 252 -19.26 -3.07 18.04
CA MET A 252 -19.15 -4.42 18.56
C MET A 252 -17.74 -4.97 18.29
N LEU A 253 -17.06 -5.42 19.33
CA LEU A 253 -15.76 -6.09 19.25
C LEU A 253 -15.97 -7.59 19.51
N THR A 254 -15.54 -8.42 18.58
CA THR A 254 -15.71 -9.88 18.66
C THR A 254 -14.34 -10.56 18.51
N GLY A 255 -14.08 -11.57 19.34
CA GLY A 255 -12.84 -12.34 19.29
C GLY A 255 -12.74 -13.39 20.38
N THR A 256 -11.55 -13.97 20.53
CA THR A 256 -11.30 -14.93 21.62
C THR A 256 -11.12 -14.22 22.95
N SER A 257 -10.37 -13.11 22.97
CA SER A 257 -10.16 -12.28 24.16
C SER A 257 -9.91 -10.83 23.80
N GLY A 258 -10.26 -9.91 24.71
CA GLY A 258 -10.00 -8.49 24.59
C GLY A 258 -9.13 -7.98 25.73
N SER A 259 -8.19 -7.09 25.43
CA SER A 259 -7.34 -6.43 26.44
C SER A 259 -7.29 -4.94 26.19
N PHE A 260 -7.60 -4.14 27.21
CA PHE A 260 -7.57 -2.69 27.18
C PHE A 260 -6.60 -2.21 28.27
N ALA A 261 -5.40 -1.80 27.86
CA ALA A 261 -4.35 -1.38 28.79
C ALA A 261 -4.51 0.06 29.26
N ASN A 262 -5.19 0.90 28.47
CA ASN A 262 -5.51 2.29 28.79
C ASN A 262 -7.02 2.53 28.79
N GLY A 263 -7.45 3.79 28.75
CA GLY A 263 -8.86 4.17 28.82
C GLY A 263 -9.67 3.85 27.55
N LEU A 264 -10.97 3.76 27.73
CA LEU A 264 -11.94 3.77 26.65
C LEU A 264 -12.95 4.90 26.88
N ASP A 265 -13.07 5.79 25.91
CA ASP A 265 -14.07 6.84 25.89
C ASP A 265 -15.16 6.47 24.87
N GLY A 266 -16.39 6.33 25.36
CA GLY A 266 -17.53 5.98 24.51
C GLY A 266 -18.07 7.16 23.71
N ASP A 267 -17.75 8.38 24.09
CA ASP A 267 -18.26 9.64 23.48
C ASP A 267 -19.78 9.61 23.20
N GLY A 268 -20.53 8.97 24.11
CA GLY A 268 -22.00 8.80 23.98
C GLY A 268 -22.43 7.60 23.15
N HIS A 269 -21.51 6.80 22.64
CA HIS A 269 -21.79 5.58 21.86
C HIS A 269 -21.85 4.31 22.72
N SER A 270 -22.40 3.25 22.15
CA SER A 270 -22.55 1.95 22.80
C SER A 270 -21.42 1.01 22.40
N LEU A 271 -20.95 0.22 23.38
CA LEU A 271 -19.92 -0.82 23.18
C LEU A 271 -20.50 -2.21 23.48
N THR A 272 -20.34 -3.12 22.54
CA THR A 272 -20.61 -4.55 22.76
C THR A 272 -19.30 -5.32 22.73
N LEU A 273 -18.99 -6.04 23.78
CA LEU A 273 -17.82 -6.91 23.89
C LEU A 273 -18.28 -8.37 23.78
N ASN A 274 -18.02 -8.99 22.65
CA ASN A 274 -18.40 -10.38 22.38
C ASN A 274 -17.15 -11.27 22.32
N TYR A 275 -16.49 -11.42 23.47
CA TYR A 275 -15.30 -12.25 23.59
C TYR A 275 -15.63 -13.61 24.19
N PHE A 276 -15.12 -14.68 23.56
CA PHE A 276 -15.40 -16.04 23.97
C PHE A 276 -14.77 -16.40 25.32
N ASN A 277 -13.57 -15.90 25.63
CA ASN A 277 -12.86 -16.24 26.85
C ASN A 277 -12.86 -15.07 27.85
N THR A 278 -11.96 -14.09 27.66
CA THR A 278 -11.71 -13.05 28.68
C THR A 278 -11.70 -11.66 28.08
N THR A 279 -12.26 -10.72 28.84
CA THR A 279 -12.01 -9.31 28.68
C THR A 279 -11.14 -8.83 29.84
N THR A 280 -9.97 -8.31 29.55
CA THR A 280 -9.07 -7.72 30.53
C THR A 280 -9.13 -6.20 30.42
N ILE A 281 -9.49 -5.56 31.52
CA ILE A 281 -9.43 -4.10 31.65
C ILE A 281 -8.37 -3.85 32.71
N ASP A 282 -7.26 -3.24 32.34
CA ASP A 282 -6.18 -2.94 33.28
C ASP A 282 -6.70 -2.03 34.41
N GLY A 283 -6.18 -2.18 35.63
CA GLY A 283 -6.65 -1.44 36.80
C GLY A 283 -6.53 0.09 36.72
N ASN A 284 -5.79 0.59 35.75
CA ASN A 284 -5.71 2.02 35.43
C ASN A 284 -6.64 2.46 34.29
N SER A 285 -7.29 1.52 33.62
CA SER A 285 -8.20 1.81 32.51
C SER A 285 -9.52 2.39 33.03
N VAL A 286 -10.01 3.42 32.37
CA VAL A 286 -11.30 4.04 32.69
C VAL A 286 -12.19 3.92 31.45
N PHE A 287 -13.32 3.23 31.61
CA PHE A 287 -14.39 3.22 30.63
C PHE A 287 -15.42 4.26 30.99
N ASN A 288 -15.54 5.30 30.18
CA ASN A 288 -16.38 6.45 30.45
C ASN A 288 -17.25 6.82 29.22
N ASN A 289 -18.19 7.72 29.46
CA ASN A 289 -19.05 8.31 28.43
C ASN A 289 -19.76 7.29 27.52
N LEU A 290 -19.90 6.04 27.97
CA LEU A 290 -20.63 5.01 27.22
C LEU A 290 -22.13 5.18 27.38
N ASN A 291 -22.87 5.12 26.28
CA ASN A 291 -24.34 5.05 26.31
C ASN A 291 -24.81 3.68 26.86
N ALA A 292 -24.18 2.61 26.40
CA ALA A 292 -24.43 1.25 26.91
C ALA A 292 -23.17 0.37 26.77
N VAL A 293 -23.02 -0.60 27.65
CA VAL A 293 -22.03 -1.69 27.54
C VAL A 293 -22.76 -3.02 27.67
N SER A 294 -22.45 -3.95 26.78
CA SER A 294 -22.93 -5.34 26.86
C SER A 294 -21.75 -6.33 26.69
N TYR A 295 -21.91 -7.52 27.31
CA TYR A 295 -20.91 -8.59 27.35
C TYR A 295 -21.54 -9.89 26.91
#